data_5cad2c2c0b8f8115428b8fad6cf50565
#
_entry.id   5cad2c2c0b8f8115428b8fad6cf50565
#
_cell.length_a   1.000
_cell.length_b   1.000
_cell.length_c   1.000
_cell.angle_alpha   90.00
_cell.angle_beta   90.00
_cell.angle_gamma   90.00
#
_symmetry.space_group_name_H-M   'P 1'
#
loop_
_entity.id
_entity.type
_entity.pdbx_description
1 polymer ?
#
loop_
_entity_poly.entity_id
_entity_poly.type
_entity_poly.pdbx_seq_one_letter_code
_entity_poly.pdbx_strand_id
1 'polypeptide(L)'
;ILLSSNICTIVMVIIIPRILNGTVISDAERIALSSNTSIAGVIYSLICVILICVLYAYIKQHDQSGIVINNNVTPVQSTNYPNESADYIREKHRKDMEVEKNVRLKTVTDYTYNIMSPFLTDDCLDLLCQNIKLFEVPGSSLTAIRTNGSLSTLDIKHYGWNIGERLGWSGQQRASFIKLCFPKELSELEVETIRRTFRQKGKCIIDIDIPAKDSFDFH
;
A
#
# COMPACT_ATOMS: atom_id res chain seq x y z
N ILE A 1 -13.76 -5.02 13.32
CA ILE A 1 -13.26 -5.88 14.43
C ILE A 1 -14.28 -7.01 14.73
N LEU A 2 -15.59 -6.77 14.78
CA LEU A 2 -16.64 -7.79 15.04
C LEU A 2 -16.77 -8.86 13.93
N LEU A 3 -16.47 -8.52 12.66
CA LEU A 3 -16.55 -9.45 11.52
C LEU A 3 -15.41 -10.47 11.49
N SER A 4 -14.20 -10.11 11.94
CA SER A 4 -13.04 -11.02 11.96
C SER A 4 -13.16 -12.08 13.06
N SER A 5 -13.78 -11.74 14.19
CA SER A 5 -14.04 -12.67 15.29
C SER A 5 -15.00 -13.80 14.87
N ASN A 6 -16.05 -13.50 14.11
CA ASN A 6 -17.01 -14.48 13.62
C ASN A 6 -16.40 -15.47 12.60
N ILE A 7 -15.52 -15.02 11.73
CA ILE A 7 -14.87 -15.88 10.72
C ILE A 7 -13.93 -16.88 11.41
N CYS A 8 -13.15 -16.43 12.38
CA CYS A 8 -12.24 -17.30 13.13
C CYS A 8 -13.01 -18.39 13.93
N THR A 9 -14.13 -18.03 14.52
CA THR A 9 -15.02 -18.96 15.24
C THR A 9 -15.65 -19.98 14.29
N ILE A 10 -16.07 -19.58 13.10
CA ILE A 10 -16.65 -20.46 12.09
C ILE A 10 -15.60 -21.48 11.58
N VAL A 11 -14.37 -21.05 11.34
CA VAL A 11 -13.28 -21.93 10.90
C VAL A 11 -12.95 -22.97 11.98
N MET A 12 -12.82 -22.56 13.24
CA MET A 12 -12.45 -23.44 14.35
C MET A 12 -13.58 -24.40 14.73
N VAL A 13 -14.83 -23.96 14.74
CA VAL A 13 -15.96 -24.76 15.24
C VAL A 13 -16.58 -25.64 14.15
N ILE A 14 -16.54 -25.21 12.88
CA ILE A 14 -17.26 -25.87 11.79
C ILE A 14 -16.33 -26.60 10.82
N ILE A 15 -15.20 -26.00 10.45
CA ILE A 15 -14.32 -26.51 9.38
C ILE A 15 -13.36 -27.57 9.90
N ILE A 16 -12.71 -27.33 11.03
CA ILE A 16 -11.72 -28.29 11.59
C ILE A 16 -12.35 -29.64 11.95
N PRO A 17 -13.51 -29.72 12.63
CA PRO A 17 -14.15 -31.00 12.90
C PRO A 17 -14.61 -31.74 11.64
N ARG A 18 -14.98 -31.04 10.56
CA ARG A 18 -15.36 -31.68 9.29
C ARG A 18 -14.18 -32.29 8.56
N ILE A 19 -12.99 -31.67 8.62
CA ILE A 19 -11.76 -32.22 8.03
C ILE A 19 -11.31 -33.45 8.82
N LEU A 20 -11.42 -33.43 10.14
CA LEU A 20 -11.07 -34.57 11.01
C LEU A 20 -12.04 -35.74 10.90
N ASN A 21 -13.31 -35.51 10.57
CA ASN A 21 -14.30 -36.56 10.37
C ASN A 21 -14.12 -37.37 9.07
N GLY A 22 -13.26 -36.91 8.15
CA GLY A 22 -12.92 -37.65 6.92
C GLY A 22 -11.76 -38.66 7.06
N THR A 23 -11.05 -38.66 8.18
CA THR A 23 -9.98 -39.63 8.47
C THR A 23 -10.48 -40.75 9.38
N VAL A 24 -10.12 -41.98 9.06
CA VAL A 24 -10.46 -43.18 9.87
C VAL A 24 -9.55 -43.17 11.11
N ILE A 25 -10.04 -42.51 12.17
CA ILE A 25 -9.35 -42.41 13.47
C ILE A 25 -10.18 -43.20 14.50
N SER A 26 -9.53 -43.96 15.39
CA SER A 26 -10.21 -44.73 16.45
C SER A 26 -10.93 -43.80 17.44
N ASP A 27 -12.03 -44.29 18.05
CA ASP A 27 -12.83 -43.50 18.98
C ASP A 27 -12.03 -42.99 20.19
N ALA A 28 -11.02 -43.71 20.64
CA ALA A 28 -10.14 -43.28 21.72
C ALA A 28 -9.24 -42.09 21.30
N GLU A 29 -8.75 -42.06 20.07
CA GLU A 29 -7.97 -40.95 19.53
C GLU A 29 -8.85 -39.71 19.28
N ARG A 30 -10.14 -39.91 18.91
CA ARG A 30 -11.10 -38.81 18.78
C ARG A 30 -11.37 -38.09 20.09
N ILE A 31 -11.47 -38.81 21.21
CA ILE A 31 -11.69 -38.20 22.53
C ILE A 31 -10.43 -37.42 22.97
N ALA A 32 -9.24 -37.99 22.78
CA ALA A 32 -7.98 -37.33 23.12
C ALA A 32 -7.73 -36.08 22.26
N LEU A 33 -8.06 -36.13 20.96
CA LEU A 33 -7.92 -35.01 20.05
C LEU A 33 -8.92 -33.89 20.37
N SER A 34 -10.16 -34.25 20.73
CA SER A 34 -11.20 -33.29 21.12
C SER A 34 -10.84 -32.51 22.39
N SER A 35 -10.25 -33.16 23.40
CA SER A 35 -9.81 -32.49 24.61
C SER A 35 -8.59 -31.55 24.37
N ASN A 36 -7.62 -32.01 23.57
CA ASN A 36 -6.45 -31.20 23.22
C ASN A 36 -6.79 -30.00 22.32
N THR A 37 -7.73 -30.15 21.38
CA THR A 37 -8.18 -29.02 20.54
C THR A 37 -8.97 -27.99 21.35
N SER A 38 -9.70 -28.40 22.38
CA SER A 38 -10.39 -27.47 23.29
C SER A 38 -9.40 -26.64 24.11
N ILE A 39 -8.35 -27.27 24.66
CA ILE A 39 -7.29 -26.58 25.42
C ILE A 39 -6.48 -25.63 24.51
N ALA A 40 -6.11 -26.11 23.32
CA ALA A 40 -5.39 -25.28 22.36
C ALA A 40 -6.21 -24.07 21.90
N GLY A 41 -7.53 -24.24 21.74
CA GLY A 41 -8.46 -23.14 21.41
C GLY A 41 -8.53 -22.08 22.51
N VAL A 42 -8.56 -22.50 23.77
CA VAL A 42 -8.56 -21.58 24.93
C VAL A 42 -7.22 -20.82 25.02
N ILE A 43 -6.09 -21.49 24.83
CA ILE A 43 -4.77 -20.88 24.87
C ILE A 43 -4.64 -19.86 23.73
N TYR A 44 -5.07 -20.21 22.51
CA TYR A 44 -5.06 -19.29 21.36
C TYR A 44 -5.91 -18.05 21.60
N SER A 45 -7.13 -18.23 22.16
CA SER A 45 -8.02 -17.12 22.52
C SER A 45 -7.37 -16.16 23.54
N LEU A 46 -6.70 -16.70 24.56
CA LEU A 46 -5.96 -15.88 25.53
C LEU A 46 -4.80 -15.11 24.90
N ILE A 47 -4.04 -15.75 24.02
CA ILE A 47 -2.94 -15.07 23.29
C ILE A 47 -3.49 -13.93 22.43
N CYS A 48 -4.59 -14.14 21.72
CA CYS A 48 -5.22 -13.09 20.91
C CYS A 48 -5.68 -11.90 21.77
N VAL A 49 -6.27 -12.15 22.94
CA VAL A 49 -6.69 -11.09 23.87
C VAL A 49 -5.47 -10.30 24.38
N ILE A 50 -4.39 -10.99 24.76
CA ILE A 50 -3.15 -10.34 25.22
C ILE A 50 -2.58 -9.48 24.10
N LEU A 51 -2.49 -9.98 22.87
CA LEU A 51 -1.98 -9.21 21.73
C LEU A 51 -2.82 -7.96 21.43
N ILE A 52 -4.16 -8.08 21.53
CA ILE A 52 -5.07 -6.93 21.36
C ILE A 52 -4.84 -5.91 22.47
N CYS A 53 -4.68 -6.34 23.73
CA CYS A 53 -4.39 -5.44 24.85
C CYS A 53 -3.02 -4.73 24.68
N VAL A 54 -1.98 -5.45 24.25
CA VAL A 54 -0.67 -4.87 23.99
C VAL A 54 -0.74 -3.86 22.84
N LEU A 55 -1.45 -4.20 21.76
CA LEU A 55 -1.63 -3.29 20.62
C LEU A 55 -2.39 -2.02 21.04
N TYR A 56 -3.44 -2.18 21.85
CA TYR A 56 -4.20 -1.05 22.39
C TYR A 56 -3.35 -0.15 23.31
N ALA A 57 -2.55 -0.76 24.19
CA ALA A 57 -1.62 -0.02 25.05
C ALA A 57 -0.56 0.72 24.24
N TYR A 58 -0.02 0.10 23.19
CA TYR A 58 0.96 0.70 22.30
C TYR A 58 0.36 1.91 21.55
N ILE A 59 -0.85 1.78 20.99
CA ILE A 59 -1.55 2.88 20.31
C ILE A 59 -1.82 4.02 21.31
N LYS A 60 -2.32 3.71 22.50
CA LYS A 60 -2.59 4.71 23.55
C LYS A 60 -1.33 5.43 24.02
N GLN A 61 -0.19 4.72 24.11
CA GLN A 61 1.09 5.32 24.49
C GLN A 61 1.64 6.23 23.37
N HIS A 62 1.38 5.87 22.11
CA HIS A 62 1.79 6.68 20.94
C HIS A 62 0.93 7.93 20.77
N ASP A 63 -0.36 7.86 21.12
CA ASP A 63 -1.27 9.02 21.12
C ASP A 63 -0.92 10.04 22.23
N GLN A 64 -0.26 9.62 23.31
CA GLN A 64 0.17 10.52 24.39
C GLN A 64 1.52 11.21 24.13
N SER A 65 2.21 10.92 23.03
CA SER A 65 3.42 11.64 22.61
C SER A 65 3.11 13.01 21.95
N GLY A 66 1.89 13.49 22.04
CA GLY A 66 1.46 14.83 21.64
C GLY A 66 2.04 15.87 22.60
N ILE A 67 3.09 16.53 22.16
CA ILE A 67 3.58 17.87 22.46
C ILE A 67 3.17 18.43 23.84
N VAL A 68 4.06 18.35 24.80
CA VAL A 68 4.03 19.20 26.01
C VAL A 68 4.29 20.63 25.57
N ILE A 69 3.23 21.39 25.35
CA ILE A 69 3.30 22.84 25.18
C ILE A 69 3.57 23.45 26.57
N ASN A 70 4.78 23.93 26.74
CA ASN A 70 5.22 24.65 27.94
C ASN A 70 4.48 25.99 28.00
N ASN A 71 3.42 26.07 28.80
CA ASN A 71 2.60 27.27 29.01
C ASN A 71 3.33 28.28 29.92
N ASN A 72 4.35 28.93 29.42
CA ASN A 72 4.88 30.15 29.98
C ASN A 72 4.93 31.26 28.90
N VAL A 73 3.77 31.81 28.57
CA VAL A 73 3.69 33.04 27.78
C VAL A 73 2.86 34.05 28.55
N THR A 74 3.51 35.16 28.94
CA THR A 74 2.93 36.40 29.41
C THR A 74 1.82 36.88 28.45
N PRO A 75 0.73 37.50 28.93
CA PRO A 75 -0.38 37.92 28.10
C PRO A 75 0.03 39.10 27.19
N VAL A 76 0.24 38.75 25.90
CA VAL A 76 0.30 39.78 24.85
C VAL A 76 -1.13 40.09 24.38
N GLN A 77 -1.44 41.34 24.27
CA GLN A 77 -2.74 41.89 23.88
C GLN A 77 -3.31 41.19 22.63
N SER A 78 -4.57 40.81 22.78
CA SER A 78 -5.44 40.21 21.77
C SER A 78 -5.60 41.14 20.56
N THR A 79 -4.93 40.80 19.46
CA THR A 79 -5.38 41.20 18.14
C THR A 79 -6.41 40.16 17.68
N ASN A 80 -7.64 40.62 17.39
CA ASN A 80 -8.75 39.81 16.88
C ASN A 80 -8.39 39.16 15.51
N TYR A 81 -7.73 38.02 15.54
CA TYR A 81 -7.80 37.06 14.41
C TYR A 81 -9.06 36.23 14.61
N PRO A 82 -9.86 35.96 13.55
CA PRO A 82 -10.98 35.03 13.64
C PRO A 82 -10.42 33.69 14.08
N ASN A 83 -10.92 33.21 15.21
CA ASN A 83 -10.49 31.94 15.84
C ASN A 83 -10.99 30.76 14.98
N GLU A 84 -10.33 30.53 13.82
CA GLU A 84 -10.53 29.28 13.08
C GLU A 84 -10.06 28.17 14.00
N SER A 85 -10.98 27.27 14.39
CA SER A 85 -10.65 26.19 15.28
C SER A 85 -9.51 25.36 14.64
N ALA A 86 -8.58 24.87 15.47
CA ALA A 86 -7.47 24.04 14.97
C ALA A 86 -7.95 22.85 14.12
N ASP A 87 -9.16 22.37 14.37
CA ASP A 87 -9.80 21.29 13.61
C ASP A 87 -10.22 21.72 12.21
N TYR A 88 -10.70 22.96 12.04
CA TYR A 88 -11.01 23.52 10.73
C TYR A 88 -9.74 23.63 9.86
N ILE A 89 -8.63 24.11 10.45
CA ILE A 89 -7.35 24.25 9.74
C ILE A 89 -6.82 22.86 9.32
N ARG A 90 -6.90 21.85 10.20
CA ARG A 90 -6.50 20.47 9.89
C ARG A 90 -7.35 19.88 8.79
N GLU A 91 -8.67 20.07 8.86
CA GLU A 91 -9.60 19.54 7.84
C GLU A 91 -9.40 20.22 6.49
N LYS A 92 -9.17 21.52 6.46
CA LYS A 92 -8.81 22.25 5.24
C LYS A 92 -7.53 21.70 4.62
N HIS A 93 -6.47 21.57 5.42
CA HIS A 93 -5.19 21.03 4.95
C HIS A 93 -5.34 19.61 4.41
N ARG A 94 -6.14 18.74 5.07
CA ARG A 94 -6.43 17.39 4.61
C ARG A 94 -7.10 17.38 3.24
N LYS A 95 -8.09 18.25 3.03
CA LYS A 95 -8.78 18.40 1.74
C LYS A 95 -7.86 18.91 0.64
N ASP A 96 -7.02 19.89 0.94
CA ASP A 96 -6.07 20.45 -0.01
C ASP A 96 -5.06 19.37 -0.47
N MET A 97 -4.54 18.56 0.46
CA MET A 97 -3.67 17.42 0.18
C MET A 97 -4.36 16.34 -0.67
N GLU A 98 -5.63 16.06 -0.41
CA GLU A 98 -6.41 15.10 -1.18
C GLU A 98 -6.65 15.59 -2.62
N VAL A 99 -6.97 16.86 -2.79
CA VAL A 99 -7.11 17.49 -4.12
C VAL A 99 -5.80 17.41 -4.89
N GLU A 100 -4.68 17.78 -4.28
CA GLU A 100 -3.36 17.71 -4.91
C GLU A 100 -3.00 16.28 -5.32
N LYS A 101 -3.24 15.30 -4.45
CA LYS A 101 -3.03 13.87 -4.76
C LYS A 101 -3.86 13.43 -5.98
N ASN A 102 -5.11 13.83 -6.07
CA ASN A 102 -5.99 13.49 -7.18
C ASN A 102 -5.53 14.13 -8.51
N VAL A 103 -5.03 15.36 -8.45
CA VAL A 103 -4.46 16.04 -9.62
C VAL A 103 -3.21 15.29 -10.12
N ARG A 104 -2.27 14.98 -9.25
CA ARG A 104 -1.06 14.20 -9.59
C ARG A 104 -1.42 12.85 -10.20
N LEU A 105 -2.37 12.15 -9.58
CA LEU A 105 -2.82 10.84 -10.05
C LEU A 105 -3.45 10.92 -11.45
N LYS A 106 -4.26 11.95 -11.71
CA LYS A 106 -4.83 12.20 -13.02
C LYS A 106 -3.74 12.44 -14.07
N THR A 107 -2.81 13.35 -13.79
CA THR A 107 -1.69 13.69 -14.70
C THR A 107 -0.86 12.43 -15.04
N VAL A 108 -0.55 11.61 -14.04
CA VAL A 108 0.19 10.34 -14.23
C VAL A 108 -0.63 9.32 -15.03
N THR A 109 -1.94 9.25 -14.80
CA THR A 109 -2.82 8.35 -15.57
C THR A 109 -2.90 8.77 -17.02
N ASP A 110 -3.09 10.07 -17.30
CA ASP A 110 -3.14 10.61 -18.66
C ASP A 110 -1.80 10.36 -19.41
N TYR A 111 -0.67 10.57 -18.72
CA TYR A 111 0.66 10.23 -19.26
C TYR A 111 0.78 8.74 -19.56
N THR A 112 0.32 7.88 -18.65
CA THR A 112 0.36 6.42 -18.83
C THR A 112 -0.41 6.00 -20.09
N TYR A 113 -1.62 6.53 -20.30
CA TYR A 113 -2.37 6.27 -21.51
C TYR A 113 -1.62 6.72 -22.76
N ASN A 114 -1.08 7.93 -22.75
CA ASN A 114 -0.39 8.49 -23.91
C ASN A 114 0.88 7.71 -24.28
N ILE A 115 1.72 7.38 -23.29
CA ILE A 115 3.03 6.79 -23.57
C ILE A 115 2.98 5.27 -23.73
N MET A 116 2.03 4.58 -23.06
CA MET A 116 1.97 3.13 -23.03
C MET A 116 0.98 2.53 -24.05
N SER A 117 0.08 3.31 -24.65
CA SER A 117 -0.91 2.84 -25.63
C SER A 117 -0.31 2.11 -26.84
N PRO A 118 0.87 2.45 -27.39
CA PRO A 118 1.45 1.67 -28.49
C PRO A 118 1.94 0.27 -28.08
N PHE A 119 2.08 -0.01 -26.78
CA PHE A 119 2.73 -1.21 -26.24
C PHE A 119 1.79 -2.13 -25.48
N LEU A 120 0.60 -1.66 -25.12
CA LEU A 120 -0.39 -2.38 -24.31
C LEU A 120 -1.74 -2.43 -25.04
N THR A 121 -2.54 -3.45 -24.73
CA THR A 121 -3.97 -3.46 -25.07
C THR A 121 -4.74 -2.55 -24.14
N ASP A 122 -5.96 -2.13 -24.51
CA ASP A 122 -6.81 -1.27 -23.68
C ASP A 122 -7.04 -1.86 -22.30
N ASP A 123 -7.34 -3.16 -22.19
CA ASP A 123 -7.50 -3.86 -20.91
C ASP A 123 -6.23 -3.78 -20.04
N CYS A 124 -5.04 -3.92 -20.66
CA CYS A 124 -3.77 -3.83 -19.94
C CYS A 124 -3.44 -2.39 -19.52
N LEU A 125 -3.86 -1.39 -20.30
CA LEU A 125 -3.75 0.02 -19.92
C LEU A 125 -4.63 0.35 -18.72
N ASP A 126 -5.88 -0.09 -18.73
CA ASP A 126 -6.80 0.09 -17.63
C ASP A 126 -6.28 -0.58 -16.36
N LEU A 127 -5.78 -1.81 -16.46
CA LEU A 127 -5.16 -2.53 -15.34
C LEU A 127 -3.90 -1.80 -14.81
N LEU A 128 -3.06 -1.24 -15.69
CA LEU A 128 -1.88 -0.49 -15.26
C LEU A 128 -2.28 0.78 -14.51
N CYS A 129 -3.28 1.51 -15.01
CA CYS A 129 -3.83 2.69 -14.34
C CYS A 129 -4.48 2.32 -12.99
N GLN A 130 -5.15 1.17 -12.90
CA GLN A 130 -5.67 0.66 -11.65
C GLN A 130 -4.55 0.30 -10.67
N ASN A 131 -3.49 -0.36 -11.13
CA ASN A 131 -2.32 -0.67 -10.31
C ASN A 131 -1.68 0.59 -9.72
N ILE A 132 -1.56 1.68 -10.51
CA ILE A 132 -1.05 2.98 -10.01
C ILE A 132 -1.90 3.49 -8.85
N LYS A 133 -3.22 3.45 -8.98
CA LYS A 133 -4.17 3.89 -7.93
C LYS A 133 -4.10 3.03 -6.67
N LEU A 134 -3.87 1.73 -6.82
CA LEU A 134 -3.89 0.76 -5.73
C LEU A 134 -2.55 0.62 -5.01
N PHE A 135 -1.44 1.03 -5.63
CA PHE A 135 -0.09 0.75 -5.10
C PHE A 135 0.16 1.31 -3.70
N GLU A 136 -0.42 2.44 -3.35
CA GLU A 136 -0.31 3.04 -2.02
C GLU A 136 -1.36 2.54 -1.02
N VAL A 137 -2.33 1.72 -1.47
CA VAL A 137 -3.39 1.20 -0.60
C VAL A 137 -2.87 -0.05 0.12
N PRO A 138 -2.78 -0.04 1.45
CA PRO A 138 -2.30 -1.19 2.21
C PRO A 138 -3.12 -2.45 1.94
N GLY A 139 -2.43 -3.56 1.69
CA GLY A 139 -3.07 -4.86 1.44
C GLY A 139 -3.59 -5.06 0.00
N SER A 140 -3.40 -4.09 -0.89
CA SER A 140 -3.74 -4.25 -2.31
C SER A 140 -2.75 -5.18 -3.00
N SER A 141 -3.25 -6.01 -3.93
CA SER A 141 -2.44 -6.80 -4.84
C SER A 141 -2.44 -6.15 -6.23
N LEU A 142 -1.27 -6.09 -6.87
CA LEU A 142 -1.15 -5.60 -8.23
C LEU A 142 -1.26 -6.73 -9.23
N THR A 143 -1.83 -6.42 -10.40
CA THR A 143 -1.96 -7.38 -11.50
C THR A 143 -0.81 -7.22 -12.48
N ALA A 144 -0.16 -8.31 -12.87
CA ALA A 144 0.90 -8.30 -13.87
C ALA A 144 0.35 -7.86 -15.24
N ILE A 145 1.08 -6.97 -15.91
CA ILE A 145 0.74 -6.38 -17.20
C ILE A 145 1.46 -7.14 -18.32
N ARG A 146 0.77 -7.37 -19.42
CA ARG A 146 1.35 -7.97 -20.62
C ARG A 146 1.61 -6.89 -21.66
N THR A 147 2.89 -6.75 -22.05
CA THR A 147 3.29 -5.88 -23.15
C THR A 147 3.29 -6.64 -24.48
N ASN A 148 3.36 -5.93 -25.60
CA ASN A 148 3.57 -6.53 -26.92
C ASN A 148 5.03 -6.98 -27.17
N GLY A 149 5.92 -6.80 -26.17
CA GLY A 149 7.35 -7.17 -26.24
C GLY A 149 8.26 -6.14 -26.90
N SER A 150 7.76 -4.98 -27.29
CA SER A 150 8.57 -3.91 -27.94
C SER A 150 9.30 -3.04 -26.93
N LEU A 151 8.88 -3.02 -25.67
CA LEU A 151 9.53 -2.25 -24.62
C LEU A 151 10.78 -2.97 -24.10
N SER A 152 11.87 -2.24 -24.03
CA SER A 152 13.08 -2.72 -23.35
C SER A 152 12.95 -2.58 -21.82
N THR A 153 13.82 -3.27 -21.10
CA THR A 153 13.99 -3.09 -19.65
C THR A 153 14.29 -1.64 -19.27
N LEU A 154 14.99 -0.90 -20.15
CA LEU A 154 15.32 0.49 -19.92
C LEU A 154 14.09 1.39 -20.06
N ASP A 155 13.22 1.14 -21.03
CA ASP A 155 11.96 1.86 -21.22
C ASP A 155 11.06 1.74 -19.99
N ILE A 156 10.92 0.51 -19.46
CA ILE A 156 10.11 0.26 -18.26
C ILE A 156 10.70 0.94 -17.03
N LYS A 157 12.02 0.97 -16.88
CA LYS A 157 12.69 1.72 -15.82
C LYS A 157 12.41 3.21 -15.93
N HIS A 158 12.60 3.80 -17.11
CA HIS A 158 12.33 5.23 -17.35
C HIS A 158 10.86 5.58 -17.11
N TYR A 159 9.92 4.75 -17.59
CA TYR A 159 8.50 4.90 -17.28
C TYR A 159 8.25 4.91 -15.76
N GLY A 160 8.77 3.91 -15.04
CA GLY A 160 8.61 3.82 -13.58
C GLY A 160 9.23 5.00 -12.83
N TRP A 161 10.35 5.53 -13.33
CA TRP A 161 10.97 6.74 -12.78
C TRP A 161 10.07 7.96 -13.00
N ASN A 162 9.59 8.16 -14.24
CA ASN A 162 8.78 9.32 -14.64
C ASN A 162 7.50 9.44 -13.80
N ILE A 163 6.73 8.35 -13.69
CA ILE A 163 5.49 8.36 -12.90
C ILE A 163 5.77 8.47 -11.41
N GLY A 164 6.78 7.76 -10.92
CA GLY A 164 7.10 7.75 -9.49
C GLY A 164 7.67 9.07 -8.99
N GLU A 165 8.34 9.86 -9.85
CA GLU A 165 8.80 11.22 -9.52
C GLU A 165 7.60 12.14 -9.25
N ARG A 166 6.55 12.09 -10.11
CA ARG A 166 5.33 12.91 -9.95
C ARG A 166 4.49 12.48 -8.76
N LEU A 167 4.46 11.18 -8.46
CA LEU A 167 3.71 10.65 -7.32
C LEU A 167 4.46 10.76 -5.98
N GLY A 168 5.72 11.23 -6.00
CA GLY A 168 6.54 11.34 -4.80
C GLY A 168 7.01 10.00 -4.24
N TRP A 169 7.02 8.95 -5.05
CA TRP A 169 7.48 7.63 -4.63
C TRP A 169 8.99 7.60 -4.40
N SER A 170 9.40 6.91 -3.35
CA SER A 170 10.80 6.60 -3.13
C SER A 170 11.36 5.70 -4.23
N GLY A 171 12.68 5.69 -4.41
CA GLY A 171 13.32 4.81 -5.39
C GLY A 171 12.99 3.33 -5.19
N GLN A 172 12.81 2.90 -3.93
CA GLN A 172 12.39 1.53 -3.61
C GLN A 172 10.96 1.25 -4.05
N GLN A 173 10.03 2.17 -3.79
CA GLN A 173 8.64 2.04 -4.22
C GLN A 173 8.52 1.98 -5.75
N ARG A 174 9.22 2.85 -6.47
CA ARG A 174 9.27 2.84 -7.95
C ARG A 174 9.74 1.49 -8.49
N ALA A 175 10.84 0.96 -7.95
CA ALA A 175 11.40 -0.32 -8.36
C ALA A 175 10.47 -1.49 -8.06
N SER A 176 9.86 -1.51 -6.88
CA SER A 176 8.87 -2.52 -6.50
C SER A 176 7.63 -2.46 -7.39
N PHE A 177 7.11 -1.27 -7.66
CA PHE A 177 5.95 -1.09 -8.53
C PHE A 177 6.17 -1.69 -9.93
N ILE A 178 7.23 -1.30 -10.62
CA ILE A 178 7.47 -1.79 -11.99
C ILE A 178 7.83 -3.27 -12.01
N LYS A 179 8.55 -3.79 -11.00
CA LYS A 179 8.84 -5.22 -10.89
C LYS A 179 7.56 -6.06 -10.73
N LEU A 180 6.58 -5.56 -9.97
CA LEU A 180 5.28 -6.21 -9.80
C LEU A 180 4.41 -6.10 -11.05
N CYS A 181 4.40 -4.93 -11.71
CA CYS A 181 3.61 -4.73 -12.92
C CYS A 181 4.19 -5.44 -14.15
N PHE A 182 5.51 -5.49 -14.31
CA PHE A 182 6.20 -6.03 -15.49
C PHE A 182 7.16 -7.17 -15.12
N PRO A 183 6.67 -8.25 -14.49
CA PRO A 183 7.55 -9.34 -13.98
C PRO A 183 8.26 -10.09 -15.12
N LYS A 184 7.69 -10.14 -16.32
CA LYS A 184 8.28 -10.82 -17.46
C LYS A 184 9.49 -10.05 -18.00
N GLU A 185 9.31 -8.75 -18.26
CA GLU A 185 10.33 -7.86 -18.84
C GLU A 185 11.47 -7.56 -17.85
N LEU A 186 11.21 -7.68 -16.57
CA LEU A 186 12.16 -7.44 -15.48
C LEU A 186 12.54 -8.73 -14.74
N SER A 187 12.31 -9.91 -15.33
CA SER A 187 12.53 -11.23 -14.68
C SER A 187 13.93 -11.35 -14.08
N GLU A 188 14.97 -10.97 -14.85
CA GLU A 188 16.37 -11.11 -14.50
C GLU A 188 16.91 -10.00 -13.55
N LEU A 189 16.08 -9.03 -13.18
CA LEU A 189 16.51 -7.90 -12.37
C LEU A 189 15.91 -7.93 -10.97
N GLU A 190 16.76 -7.82 -9.98
CA GLU A 190 16.34 -7.59 -8.60
C GLU A 190 15.91 -6.13 -8.39
N VAL A 191 14.98 -5.92 -7.45
CA VAL A 191 14.43 -4.59 -7.12
C VAL A 191 15.54 -3.58 -6.81
N GLU A 192 16.60 -4.00 -6.09
CA GLU A 192 17.72 -3.14 -5.76
C GLU A 192 18.54 -2.74 -7.00
N THR A 193 18.71 -3.64 -7.96
CA THR A 193 19.37 -3.36 -9.24
C THR A 193 18.56 -2.35 -10.06
N ILE A 194 17.23 -2.53 -10.12
CA ILE A 194 16.33 -1.60 -10.78
C ILE A 194 16.46 -0.21 -10.14
N ARG A 195 16.39 -0.14 -8.81
CA ARG A 195 16.51 1.10 -8.03
C ARG A 195 17.78 1.89 -8.36
N ARG A 196 18.93 1.20 -8.47
CA ARG A 196 20.22 1.83 -8.75
C ARG A 196 20.38 2.27 -10.20
N THR A 197 19.64 1.67 -11.13
CA THR A 197 19.82 1.86 -12.58
C THR A 197 18.67 2.58 -13.26
N PHE A 198 17.76 3.22 -12.54
CA PHE A 198 16.64 3.95 -13.13
C PHE A 198 17.04 4.97 -14.19
N ARG A 199 18.08 5.74 -13.90
CA ARG A 199 18.55 6.84 -14.78
C ARG A 199 19.74 6.40 -15.66
N GLN A 200 19.87 5.13 -15.93
CA GLN A 200 20.89 4.61 -16.84
C GLN A 200 20.65 5.17 -18.24
N LYS A 201 21.72 5.65 -18.89
CA LYS A 201 21.67 6.10 -20.28
C LYS A 201 21.72 4.90 -21.23
N GLY A 202 21.01 4.98 -22.35
CA GLY A 202 20.99 3.96 -23.37
C GLY A 202 19.99 4.29 -24.47
N LYS A 203 19.90 3.43 -25.47
CA LYS A 203 18.87 3.54 -26.51
C LYS A 203 17.55 3.09 -25.92
N CYS A 204 16.58 3.97 -25.87
CA CYS A 204 15.25 3.72 -25.35
C CYS A 204 14.19 4.48 -26.19
N ILE A 205 12.94 4.10 -26.02
CA ILE A 205 11.76 4.74 -26.62
C ILE A 205 11.18 5.74 -25.63
N ILE A 206 11.22 5.37 -24.33
CA ILE A 206 10.71 6.19 -23.24
C ILE A 206 11.92 6.84 -22.54
N ASP A 207 12.05 8.14 -22.67
CA ASP A 207 13.13 8.92 -22.04
C ASP A 207 12.76 9.32 -20.60
N ILE A 208 13.79 9.66 -19.82
CA ILE A 208 13.62 10.29 -18.51
C ILE A 208 13.07 11.71 -18.71
N ASP A 209 11.94 11.97 -18.09
CA ASP A 209 11.27 13.26 -18.10
C ASP A 209 11.36 13.90 -16.71
N ILE A 210 12.27 14.87 -16.55
CA ILE A 210 12.53 15.57 -15.29
C ILE A 210 11.49 16.68 -15.13
N PRO A 211 10.62 16.63 -14.07
CA PRO A 211 9.64 17.69 -13.86
C PRO A 211 10.32 19.04 -13.60
N ALA A 212 9.69 20.11 -14.06
CA ALA A 212 10.06 21.45 -13.66
C ALA A 212 9.81 21.62 -12.15
N LYS A 213 10.45 22.61 -11.53
CA LYS A 213 10.25 22.89 -10.12
C LYS A 213 8.78 23.21 -9.86
N ASP A 214 8.19 22.54 -8.87
CA ASP A 214 6.80 22.72 -8.44
C ASP A 214 5.74 22.38 -9.53
N SER A 215 6.12 21.58 -10.56
CA SER A 215 5.21 21.06 -11.58
C SER A 215 5.16 19.54 -11.56
N PHE A 216 3.98 19.01 -11.90
CA PHE A 216 3.75 17.57 -12.11
C PHE A 216 3.53 17.23 -13.58
N ASP A 217 3.63 18.20 -14.49
CA ASP A 217 3.40 18.01 -15.91
C ASP A 217 4.51 17.16 -16.55
N PHE A 218 4.16 16.52 -17.64
CA PHE A 218 5.08 15.81 -18.52
C PHE A 218 5.35 16.66 -19.76
N HIS A 219 6.57 16.54 -20.31
CA HIS A 219 7.05 17.28 -21.50
C HIS A 219 6.91 16.44 -22.77
#